data_5d9f52b04f26ba403563086b9d67b595
#
_entry.id   5d9f52b04f26ba403563086b9d67b595
#
_cell.length_a   1.000
_cell.length_b   1.000
_cell.length_c   1.000
_cell.angle_alpha   90.00
_cell.angle_beta   90.00
_cell.angle_gamma   90.00
#
_symmetry.space_group_name_H-M   'P 1'
#
loop_
_entity.id
_entity.type
_entity.pdbx_description
1 polymer ?
#
loop_
_entity_poly.entity_id
_entity_poly.type
_entity_poly.pdbx_seq_one_letter_code
_entity_poly.pdbx_strand_id
1 'polypeptide(L)' 'MTSSFTTKAEIRLHHGQFQIIKSGDYVECSITKEKISLDNLKYWNVDFQEIYANPEVALRRYKEINENKD' A
#
# COMPACT_ATOMS: atom_id res chain seq x y z
N MET A 1 11.48 -22.75 -6.12
CA MET A 1 11.12 -21.84 -6.44
C MET A 1 11.49 -20.62 -5.95
N THR A 2 11.51 -19.83 -6.53
CA THR A 2 12.02 -18.70 -6.11
C THR A 2 11.08 -17.83 -5.52
N SER A 3 11.41 -17.12 -4.57
CA SER A 3 10.61 -16.10 -4.03
C SER A 3 10.58 -14.95 -4.94
N SER A 4 9.46 -14.37 -5.10
CA SER A 4 9.35 -13.21 -5.93
C SER A 4 9.50 -11.92 -5.14
N PHE A 5 9.69 -11.98 -3.85
CA PHE A 5 9.76 -10.75 -3.05
C PHE A 5 11.19 -10.51 -2.58
N THR A 6 12.05 -10.10 -3.51
CA THR A 6 13.44 -9.86 -3.17
C THR A 6 13.81 -8.39 -3.07
N THR A 7 13.08 -7.52 -3.75
CA THR A 7 13.43 -6.11 -3.77
C THR A 7 12.18 -5.26 -3.53
N LYS A 8 12.24 -4.44 -2.51
CA LYS A 8 11.11 -3.56 -2.20
C LYS A 8 11.11 -2.39 -3.18
N ALA A 9 9.97 -2.16 -3.80
CA ALA A 9 9.81 -1.04 -4.72
C ALA A 9 9.48 0.23 -3.94
N GLU A 10 9.84 1.36 -4.53
CA GLU A 10 9.39 2.66 -4.01
C GLU A 10 8.41 3.22 -5.01
N ILE A 11 7.27 3.63 -4.53
CA ILE A 11 6.23 4.14 -5.41
C ILE A 11 5.61 5.39 -4.80
N ARG A 12 4.99 6.18 -5.67
CA ARG A 12 4.20 7.33 -5.26
C ARG A 12 2.75 7.05 -5.62
N LEU A 13 1.87 7.29 -4.69
CA LEU A 13 0.45 6.96 -4.86
C LEU A 13 -0.31 8.14 -5.43
N HIS A 14 -1.15 7.87 -6.42
CA HIS A 14 -2.02 8.84 -7.04
C HIS A 14 -3.44 8.29 -7.06
N HIS A 15 -4.39 9.13 -7.38
CA HIS A 15 -5.77 8.67 -7.51
C HIS A 15 -5.86 7.76 -8.74
N GLY A 16 -6.24 6.52 -8.50
CA GLY A 16 -6.47 5.57 -9.57
C GLY A 16 -5.24 4.85 -10.08
N GLN A 17 -4.04 5.28 -9.68
CA GLN A 17 -2.82 4.61 -10.17
C GLN A 17 -1.65 4.98 -9.27
N PHE A 18 -0.55 4.26 -9.43
CA PHE A 18 0.68 4.61 -8.73
C PHE A 18 1.82 4.72 -9.72
N GLN A 19 2.83 5.48 -9.30
CA GLN A 19 4.02 5.71 -10.11
C GLN A 19 5.19 4.99 -9.46
N ILE A 20 5.97 4.26 -10.24
CA ILE A 20 7.14 3.56 -9.70
C ILE A 20 8.32 4.52 -9.70
N ILE A 21 8.83 4.81 -8.53
CA ILE A 21 10.00 5.67 -8.36
C ILE A 21 11.25 4.81 -8.43
N LYS A 22 11.23 3.66 -7.77
CA LYS A 22 12.35 2.74 -7.78
C LYS A 22 11.80 1.34 -7.99
N SER A 23 12.35 0.64 -8.98
CA SER A 23 11.86 -0.69 -9.35
C SER A 23 11.99 -1.67 -8.20
N GLY A 24 11.08 -2.63 -8.17
CA GLY A 24 11.10 -3.69 -7.19
C GLY A 24 9.98 -4.67 -7.45
N ASP A 25 9.89 -5.67 -6.60
CA ASP A 25 8.92 -6.74 -6.76
C ASP A 25 7.69 -6.54 -5.93
N TYR A 26 7.81 -5.79 -4.84
CA TYR A 26 6.73 -5.70 -3.87
C TYR A 26 6.77 -4.36 -3.14
N VAL A 27 5.69 -4.09 -2.44
CA VAL A 27 5.61 -3.01 -1.46
C VAL A 27 5.05 -3.60 -0.17
N GLU A 28 5.06 -2.84 0.90
CA GLU A 28 4.55 -3.31 2.19
C GLU A 28 3.33 -2.53 2.60
N CYS A 29 2.37 -3.22 3.18
CA CYS A 29 1.22 -2.58 3.78
C CYS A 29 1.70 -1.65 4.90
N SER A 30 1.19 -0.44 4.91
CA SER A 30 1.59 0.54 5.92
C SER A 30 1.11 0.17 7.32
N ILE A 31 0.09 -0.67 7.40
CA ILE A 31 -0.52 -1.02 8.68
C ILE A 31 -0.04 -2.38 9.18
N THR A 32 -0.14 -3.41 8.33
CA THR A 32 0.18 -4.78 8.76
C THR A 32 1.59 -5.20 8.43
N LYS A 33 2.26 -4.46 7.55
CA LYS A 33 3.62 -4.78 7.08
C LYS A 33 3.70 -6.03 6.22
N GLU A 34 2.56 -6.50 5.74
CA GLU A 34 2.54 -7.62 4.80
C GLU A 34 3.12 -7.18 3.47
N LYS A 35 3.80 -8.09 2.80
CA LYS A 35 4.34 -7.83 1.48
C LYS A 35 3.25 -7.98 0.44
N ILE A 36 3.17 -7.02 -0.45
CA ILE A 36 2.14 -7.00 -1.49
C ILE A 36 2.83 -6.89 -2.83
N SER A 37 2.55 -7.86 -3.72
CA SER A 37 3.03 -7.79 -5.09
C SER A 37 2.46 -6.55 -5.75
N LEU A 38 3.24 -5.89 -6.59
CA LEU A 38 2.74 -4.71 -7.29
C LEU A 38 1.52 -5.03 -8.13
N ASP A 39 1.42 -6.25 -8.63
CA ASP A 39 0.25 -6.66 -9.42
C ASP A 39 -1.00 -6.77 -8.56
N ASN A 40 -0.84 -6.96 -7.27
CA ASN A 40 -1.97 -7.11 -6.36
C ASN A 40 -2.27 -5.85 -5.56
N LEU A 41 -1.53 -4.79 -5.81
CA LEU A 41 -1.74 -3.54 -5.08
C LEU A 41 -2.99 -2.85 -5.59
N LYS A 42 -4.00 -2.71 -4.74
CA LYS A 42 -5.27 -2.14 -5.14
C LYS A 42 -5.81 -1.08 -4.20
N TYR A 43 -5.33 -1.03 -2.96
CA TYR A 43 -5.90 -0.15 -1.95
C TYR A 43 -4.82 0.74 -1.36
N TRP A 44 -5.02 2.04 -1.40
CA TRP A 44 -4.07 2.99 -0.83
C TRP A 44 -4.75 4.32 -0.55
N ASN A 45 -4.06 5.16 0.22
CA ASN A 45 -4.53 6.50 0.56
C ASN A 45 -3.53 7.50 0.01
N VAL A 46 -3.98 8.37 -0.87
CA VAL A 46 -3.10 9.33 -1.53
C VAL A 46 -2.64 10.42 -0.56
N ASP A 47 -3.55 10.88 0.27
CA ASP A 47 -3.23 11.98 1.18
C ASP A 47 -2.15 11.59 2.17
N PHE A 48 -2.20 10.36 2.65
CA PHE A 48 -1.23 9.87 3.64
C PHE A 48 -0.13 9.03 3.00
N GLN A 49 -0.24 8.75 1.71
CA GLN A 49 0.71 7.89 1.01
C GLN A 49 0.87 6.56 1.73
N GLU A 50 -0.27 5.96 2.07
CA GLU A 50 -0.31 4.68 2.77
C GLU A 50 -0.84 3.59 1.86
N ILE A 51 -0.29 2.40 2.00
CA ILE A 51 -0.67 1.23 1.22
C ILE A 51 -1.38 0.26 2.14
N TYR A 52 -2.44 -0.36 1.63
CA TYR A 52 -3.24 -1.29 2.43
C TYR A 52 -3.29 -2.65 1.76
N ALA A 53 -3.12 -3.71 2.55
CA ALA A 53 -3.05 -5.08 2.04
C ALA A 53 -4.39 -5.55 1.48
N ASN A 54 -5.49 -5.10 2.07
CA ASN A 54 -6.82 -5.57 1.68
C ASN A 54 -7.86 -4.53 2.08
N PRO A 55 -9.11 -4.69 1.63
CA PRO A 55 -10.14 -3.69 1.91
C PRO A 55 -10.47 -3.56 3.40
N GLU A 56 -10.30 -4.63 4.17
CA GLU A 56 -10.58 -4.55 5.60
C GLU A 56 -9.60 -3.63 6.30
N VAL A 57 -8.34 -3.72 5.94
CA VAL A 57 -7.32 -2.84 6.50
C VAL A 57 -7.59 -1.40 6.10
N ALA A 58 -7.94 -1.21 4.82
CA ALA A 58 -8.23 0.12 4.32
C ALA A 58 -9.41 0.74 5.05
N LEU A 59 -10.45 -0.03 5.26
CA LEU A 59 -11.64 0.46 5.96
C LEU A 59 -11.34 0.80 7.40
N ARG A 60 -10.59 -0.06 8.08
CA ARG A 60 -10.23 0.19 9.47
C ARG A 60 -9.43 1.48 9.60
N ARG A 61 -8.45 1.66 8.71
CA ARG A 61 -7.63 2.86 8.76
C ARG A 61 -8.46 4.10 8.46
N TYR A 62 -9.38 3.98 7.50
CA TYR A 62 -10.26 5.09 7.17
C TYR A 62 -11.09 5.50 8.40
N LYS A 63 -11.59 4.54 9.14
CA LYS A 63 -12.36 4.84 10.35
C LYS A 63 -11.49 5.50 11.40
N GLU A 64 -10.27 5.02 11.59
CA GLU A 64 -9.36 5.61 12.56
C GLU A 64 -9.07 7.07 12.23
N ILE A 65 -8.84 7.36 10.96
CA ILE A 65 -8.56 8.71 10.53
C ILE A 65 -9.76 9.61 10.78
N ASN A 66 -10.94 9.13 10.45
CA ASN A 66 -12.15 9.93 10.64
C ASN A 66 -12.50 10.13 12.11
N GLU A 67 -12.25 9.13 12.94
CA GLU A 67 -12.54 9.26 14.36
C GLU A 67 -11.64 10.28 15.03
N ASN A 68 -10.42 10.45 14.52
CA ASN A 68 -9.48 11.38 15.11
C ASN A 68 -9.57 12.75 14.48
N LYS A 69 -10.59 12.96 13.69
CA LYS A 69 -10.63 14.15 12.89
C LYS A 69 -11.16 15.37 13.63
N ASP A 70 -11.78 15.22 14.69
CA ASP A 70 -12.40 16.35 15.40
C ASP A 70 -11.44 17.42 15.83
#